data_80b173632b6120a617f77d2873bea990
#
_entry.id   80b173632b6120a617f77d2873bea990
#
_cell.length_a   1.000
_cell.length_b   1.000
_cell.length_c   1.000
_cell.angle_alpha   90.00
_cell.angle_beta   90.00
_cell.angle_gamma   90.00
#
_symmetry.space_group_name_H-M   'P 1'
#
loop_
_entity.id
_entity.type
_entity.pdbx_description
1 polymer ?
#
loop_
_entity_poly.entity_id
_entity_poly.type
_entity_poly.pdbx_seq_one_letter_code
_entity_poly.pdbx_strand_id
1 'polypeptide(L)'
;MKKIVSLQTDMRKIAVLTISLMVMLMASCGQKKKDAAYYEMMVDSIRKAEQVKELRRQAGITDGDPLEEFFLKLSLRPLPLQSEGKKWQRLGEFTKVPRVLNDQFGYMSNTELQVMAMPRATGHEVVMLLEMQDSITPALYLYTMNRQHRTIDQLCIYEETAEDRAADFGKTSMDYYITSNWEITLMKYYLSHEATSPELEETRRYIINKEGKFEEVIIEL
;
A
#
# COMPACT_ATOMS: atom_id res chain seq x y z
N MET A 1 -53.21 -16.24 64.82
CA MET A 1 -52.17 -17.15 64.31
C MET A 1 -52.19 -17.38 62.77
N LYS A 2 -53.32 -17.26 62.07
CA LYS A 2 -53.36 -17.52 60.58
C LYS A 2 -52.63 -16.48 59.66
N LYS A 3 -52.46 -15.22 60.11
CA LYS A 3 -51.81 -14.18 59.28
C LYS A 3 -50.28 -14.32 59.19
N ILE A 4 -49.63 -14.89 60.21
CA ILE A 4 -48.15 -15.01 60.23
C ILE A 4 -47.68 -16.13 59.32
N VAL A 5 -48.47 -17.20 59.21
CA VAL A 5 -48.13 -18.36 58.30
C VAL A 5 -48.24 -17.99 56.81
N SER A 6 -49.18 -17.11 56.45
CA SER A 6 -49.37 -16.60 55.12
C SER A 6 -48.17 -15.73 54.61
N LEU A 7 -47.66 -14.87 55.52
CA LEU A 7 -46.54 -13.99 55.19
C LEU A 7 -45.23 -14.80 54.96
N GLN A 8 -45.06 -15.89 55.72
CA GLN A 8 -43.85 -16.73 55.59
C GLN A 8 -43.85 -17.58 54.36
N THR A 9 -45.01 -17.98 53.81
CA THR A 9 -45.17 -18.67 52.55
C THR A 9 -44.93 -17.76 51.38
N ASP A 10 -45.37 -16.49 51.44
CA ASP A 10 -45.19 -15.53 50.37
C ASP A 10 -43.69 -15.06 50.27
N MET A 11 -43.02 -14.88 51.42
CA MET A 11 -41.59 -14.58 51.43
C MET A 11 -40.74 -15.75 50.81
N ARG A 12 -41.11 -17.00 51.08
CA ARG A 12 -40.44 -18.13 50.45
C ARG A 12 -40.62 -18.20 48.93
N LYS A 13 -41.82 -17.87 48.45
CA LYS A 13 -42.10 -17.80 46.99
C LYS A 13 -41.31 -16.68 46.33
N ILE A 14 -41.24 -15.51 46.96
CA ILE A 14 -40.45 -14.38 46.44
C ILE A 14 -38.96 -14.72 46.44
N ALA A 15 -38.43 -15.36 47.48
CA ALA A 15 -37.02 -15.77 47.55
C ALA A 15 -36.68 -16.81 46.47
N VAL A 16 -37.55 -17.79 46.20
CA VAL A 16 -37.38 -18.79 45.14
C VAL A 16 -37.42 -18.13 43.75
N LEU A 17 -38.30 -17.15 43.55
CA LEU A 17 -38.45 -16.42 42.31
C LEU A 17 -37.24 -15.54 42.01
N THR A 18 -36.67 -14.87 43.03
CA THR A 18 -35.46 -14.05 42.90
C THR A 18 -34.23 -14.88 42.66
N ILE A 19 -34.07 -16.05 43.29
CA ILE A 19 -32.99 -16.97 43.06
C ILE A 19 -33.07 -17.56 41.65
N SER A 20 -34.27 -17.94 41.17
CA SER A 20 -34.50 -18.44 39.85
C SER A 20 -34.18 -17.38 38.77
N LEU A 21 -34.55 -16.11 39.00
CA LEU A 21 -34.23 -15.01 38.09
C LEU A 21 -32.72 -14.72 38.06
N MET A 22 -32.05 -14.81 39.23
CA MET A 22 -30.59 -14.66 39.31
C MET A 22 -29.83 -15.78 38.57
N VAL A 23 -30.30 -17.01 38.67
CA VAL A 23 -29.73 -18.15 37.94
C VAL A 23 -29.95 -18.02 36.41
N MET A 24 -31.12 -17.49 35.99
CA MET A 24 -31.34 -17.21 34.56
C MET A 24 -30.47 -16.07 34.06
N LEU A 25 -30.21 -15.03 34.87
CA LEU A 25 -29.30 -13.93 34.50
C LEU A 25 -27.84 -14.40 34.43
N MET A 26 -27.43 -15.33 35.31
CA MET A 26 -26.08 -15.91 35.23
C MET A 26 -25.91 -16.87 34.04
N ALA A 27 -26.95 -17.56 33.60
CA ALA A 27 -26.95 -18.40 32.42
C ALA A 27 -26.98 -17.60 31.09
N SER A 28 -27.42 -16.33 31.15
CA SER A 28 -27.45 -15.44 29.97
C SER A 28 -26.10 -14.75 29.69
N CYS A 29 -25.14 -14.78 30.60
CA CYS A 29 -23.74 -14.49 30.30
C CYS A 29 -23.11 -15.69 29.61
N GLY A 30 -23.65 -16.07 28.45
CA GLY A 30 -23.04 -16.99 27.54
C GLY A 30 -21.74 -16.35 27.02
N GLN A 31 -20.63 -16.63 27.70
CA GLN A 31 -19.33 -16.58 27.06
C GLN A 31 -19.45 -17.44 25.81
N LYS A 32 -19.62 -16.81 24.63
CA LYS A 32 -19.44 -17.48 23.36
C LYS A 32 -18.11 -18.21 23.50
N LYS A 33 -18.12 -19.54 23.58
CA LYS A 33 -16.91 -20.35 23.50
C LYS A 33 -16.23 -19.89 22.21
N LYS A 34 -15.14 -19.16 22.35
CA LYS A 34 -14.36 -18.72 21.22
C LYS A 34 -13.85 -20.00 20.56
N ASP A 35 -14.23 -20.25 19.33
CA ASP A 35 -13.90 -21.46 18.61
C ASP A 35 -12.38 -21.57 18.45
N ALA A 36 -11.86 -22.80 18.28
CA ALA A 36 -10.43 -23.05 18.09
C ALA A 36 -9.87 -22.15 16.97
N ALA A 37 -10.63 -21.95 15.89
CA ALA A 37 -10.31 -21.02 14.80
C ALA A 37 -10.07 -19.57 15.26
N TYR A 38 -10.80 -19.08 16.26
CA TYR A 38 -10.55 -17.76 16.83
C TYR A 38 -9.20 -17.67 17.53
N TYR A 39 -8.81 -18.72 18.27
CA TYR A 39 -7.51 -18.76 18.95
C TYR A 39 -6.37 -18.92 17.96
N GLU A 40 -6.53 -19.73 16.92
CA GLU A 40 -5.55 -19.86 15.83
C GLU A 40 -5.33 -18.52 15.13
N MET A 41 -6.39 -17.82 14.76
CA MET A 41 -6.32 -16.49 14.13
C MET A 41 -5.65 -15.46 15.05
N MET A 42 -5.89 -15.54 16.37
CA MET A 42 -5.26 -14.67 17.36
C MET A 42 -3.76 -15.00 17.52
N VAL A 43 -3.39 -16.27 17.53
CA VAL A 43 -1.98 -16.71 17.58
C VAL A 43 -1.24 -16.28 16.31
N ASP A 44 -1.86 -16.44 15.15
CA ASP A 44 -1.27 -15.99 13.87
C ASP A 44 -1.09 -14.48 13.81
N SER A 45 -2.05 -13.70 14.34
CA SER A 45 -1.91 -12.25 14.40
C SER A 45 -0.81 -11.80 15.35
N ILE A 46 -0.65 -12.47 16.50
CA ILE A 46 0.46 -12.23 17.43
C ILE A 46 1.80 -12.56 16.77
N ARG A 47 1.90 -13.74 16.14
CA ARG A 47 3.12 -14.16 15.43
C ARG A 47 3.52 -13.19 14.32
N LYS A 48 2.55 -12.71 13.54
CA LYS A 48 2.78 -11.68 12.53
C LYS A 48 3.26 -10.36 13.15
N ALA A 49 2.66 -9.93 14.26
CA ALA A 49 3.08 -8.73 14.98
C ALA A 49 4.51 -8.85 15.53
N GLU A 50 4.89 -10.02 16.04
CA GLU A 50 6.26 -10.28 16.51
C GLU A 50 7.27 -10.29 15.34
N GLN A 51 6.91 -10.91 14.22
CA GLN A 51 7.73 -10.86 13.00
C GLN A 51 7.94 -9.43 12.51
N VAL A 52 6.88 -8.62 12.47
CA VAL A 52 6.96 -7.21 12.11
C VAL A 52 7.87 -6.45 13.09
N LYS A 53 7.74 -6.69 14.39
CA LYS A 53 8.59 -6.07 15.42
C LYS A 53 10.06 -6.44 15.23
N GLU A 54 10.36 -7.70 14.94
CA GLU A 54 11.73 -8.15 14.69
C GLU A 54 12.30 -7.56 13.39
N LEU A 55 11.52 -7.50 12.31
CA LEU A 55 11.93 -6.85 11.07
C LEU A 55 12.21 -5.36 11.27
N ARG A 56 11.39 -4.66 12.08
CA ARG A 56 11.63 -3.27 12.48
C ARG A 56 12.96 -3.11 13.20
N ARG A 57 13.22 -3.98 14.18
CA ARG A 57 14.48 -3.98 14.93
C ARG A 57 15.69 -4.19 14.02
N GLN A 58 15.59 -5.13 13.07
CA GLN A 58 16.65 -5.40 12.09
C GLN A 58 16.85 -4.23 11.11
N ALA A 59 15.79 -3.50 10.82
CA ALA A 59 15.83 -2.29 9.99
C ALA A 59 16.35 -1.04 10.74
N GLY A 60 16.62 -1.15 12.06
CA GLY A 60 17.09 -0.03 12.88
C GLY A 60 16.01 1.03 13.16
N ILE A 61 14.72 0.65 13.06
CA ILE A 61 13.57 1.55 13.27
C ILE A 61 13.23 1.57 14.76
N THR A 62 13.36 2.72 15.40
CA THR A 62 13.07 2.96 16.83
C THR A 62 11.60 3.37 17.06
N ASP A 63 11.20 3.68 18.30
CA ASP A 63 9.80 3.84 18.76
C ASP A 63 8.94 4.97 18.13
N GLY A 64 9.44 5.69 17.09
CA GLY A 64 8.67 6.61 16.27
C GLY A 64 7.75 5.88 15.27
N ASP A 65 6.96 6.60 14.50
CA ASP A 65 6.28 6.02 13.34
C ASP A 65 7.33 5.58 12.31
N PRO A 66 7.52 4.27 12.10
CA PRO A 66 8.58 3.75 11.23
C PRO A 66 8.45 4.25 9.80
N LEU A 67 7.24 4.57 9.38
CA LEU A 67 6.95 5.09 8.06
C LEU A 67 7.42 6.54 7.95
N GLU A 68 7.10 7.39 8.93
CA GLU A 68 7.54 8.78 8.98
C GLU A 68 9.07 8.89 9.02
N GLU A 69 9.73 8.10 9.87
CA GLU A 69 11.21 8.07 9.94
C GLU A 69 11.84 7.62 8.62
N PHE A 70 11.21 6.68 7.92
CA PHE A 70 11.68 6.22 6.62
C PHE A 70 11.58 7.33 5.58
N PHE A 71 10.42 8.01 5.49
CA PHE A 71 10.22 9.08 4.50
C PHE A 71 11.12 10.30 4.74
N LEU A 72 11.44 10.62 5.99
CA LEU A 72 12.37 11.70 6.33
C LEU A 72 13.81 11.46 5.85
N LYS A 73 14.20 10.21 5.61
CA LYS A 73 15.56 9.82 5.16
C LYS A 73 15.68 9.72 3.64
N LEU A 74 14.59 9.86 2.90
CA LEU A 74 14.63 9.72 1.45
C LEU A 74 15.36 10.88 0.78
N SER A 75 16.20 10.56 -0.20
CA SER A 75 16.82 11.56 -1.08
C SER A 75 15.75 12.19 -1.97
N LEU A 76 15.72 13.53 -2.01
CA LEU A 76 14.80 14.29 -2.84
C LEU A 76 15.34 14.44 -4.26
N ARG A 77 14.58 14.00 -5.26
CA ARG A 77 14.88 14.22 -6.66
C ARG A 77 14.13 15.46 -7.18
N PRO A 78 14.86 16.49 -7.65
CA PRO A 78 14.21 17.69 -8.19
C PRO A 78 13.58 17.43 -9.57
N LEU A 79 12.61 18.25 -9.93
CA LEU A 79 12.02 18.36 -11.26
C LEU A 79 12.66 19.54 -12.04
N PRO A 80 12.65 19.54 -13.36
CA PRO A 80 12.03 18.56 -14.26
C PRO A 80 12.83 17.27 -14.36
N LEU A 81 12.17 16.19 -14.79
CA LEU A 81 12.75 14.88 -14.94
C LEU A 81 12.39 14.28 -16.28
N GLN A 82 13.37 13.70 -16.95
CA GLN A 82 13.21 13.04 -18.24
C GLN A 82 13.78 11.64 -18.18
N SER A 83 13.09 10.69 -18.80
CA SER A 83 13.65 9.39 -19.09
C SER A 83 14.82 9.55 -20.09
N GLU A 84 15.91 8.87 -19.81
CA GLU A 84 17.03 8.73 -20.74
C GLU A 84 17.11 7.29 -21.26
N GLY A 85 15.97 6.65 -21.50
CA GLY A 85 15.86 5.23 -21.86
C GLY A 85 16.31 4.34 -20.70
N LYS A 86 17.02 3.26 -20.96
CA LYS A 86 17.48 2.26 -19.96
C LYS A 86 18.38 2.81 -18.83
N LYS A 87 18.52 4.13 -18.70
CA LYS A 87 19.46 4.75 -17.77
C LYS A 87 18.80 5.18 -16.46
N TRP A 88 17.79 4.44 -15.98
CA TRP A 88 17.17 4.68 -14.67
C TRP A 88 18.20 4.77 -13.53
N GLN A 89 19.36 4.11 -13.65
CA GLN A 89 20.48 4.21 -12.72
C GLN A 89 21.03 5.64 -12.57
N ARG A 90 20.78 6.54 -13.53
CA ARG A 90 21.20 7.95 -13.48
C ARG A 90 20.22 8.85 -12.75
N LEU A 91 19.05 8.31 -12.33
CA LEU A 91 18.07 9.09 -11.59
C LEU A 91 18.57 9.52 -10.21
N GLY A 92 19.54 8.82 -9.65
CA GLY A 92 20.12 9.08 -8.34
C GLY A 92 20.04 7.88 -7.42
N GLU A 93 20.26 8.09 -6.15
CA GLU A 93 20.24 7.03 -5.16
C GLU A 93 18.80 6.74 -4.72
N PHE A 94 18.34 5.55 -5.04
CA PHE A 94 17.13 5.00 -4.47
C PHE A 94 17.43 4.38 -3.10
N THR A 95 16.55 4.61 -2.15
CA THR A 95 16.62 4.01 -0.82
C THR A 95 15.83 2.70 -0.80
N LYS A 96 16.44 1.62 -0.35
CA LYS A 96 15.77 0.32 -0.22
C LYS A 96 14.62 0.42 0.79
N VAL A 97 13.42 -0.01 0.38
CA VAL A 97 12.26 -0.05 1.27
C VAL A 97 12.42 -1.21 2.26
N PRO A 98 12.33 -0.97 3.58
CA PRO A 98 12.26 -2.05 4.55
C PRO A 98 11.06 -2.95 4.26
N ARG A 99 11.26 -4.26 4.26
CA ARG A 99 10.22 -5.25 3.91
C ARG A 99 8.92 -5.09 4.70
N VAL A 100 9.02 -4.60 5.93
CA VAL A 100 7.86 -4.32 6.80
C VAL A 100 6.98 -3.18 6.29
N LEU A 101 7.49 -2.35 5.37
CA LEU A 101 6.76 -1.21 4.78
C LEU A 101 6.24 -1.50 3.37
N ASN A 102 6.51 -2.69 2.80
CA ASN A 102 6.07 -3.03 1.44
C ASN A 102 4.54 -2.98 1.28
N ASP A 103 3.79 -3.33 2.32
CA ASP A 103 2.32 -3.29 2.33
C ASP A 103 1.75 -1.87 2.12
N GLN A 104 2.51 -0.84 2.48
CA GLN A 104 2.12 0.56 2.25
C GLN A 104 2.07 0.91 0.76
N PHE A 105 2.83 0.17 -0.04
CA PHE A 105 2.88 0.30 -1.51
C PHE A 105 2.05 -0.79 -2.21
N GLY A 106 1.34 -1.63 -1.46
CA GLY A 106 0.53 -2.71 -2.01
C GLY A 106 1.32 -3.98 -2.41
N TYR A 107 2.55 -4.12 -1.95
CA TYR A 107 3.41 -5.27 -2.28
C TYR A 107 3.55 -6.27 -1.15
N MET A 108 3.84 -7.52 -1.52
CA MET A 108 4.18 -8.56 -0.55
C MET A 108 5.54 -8.29 0.09
N SER A 109 5.74 -8.76 1.31
CA SER A 109 6.96 -8.54 2.10
C SER A 109 8.24 -9.12 1.50
N ASN A 110 8.14 -10.00 0.51
CA ASN A 110 9.28 -10.61 -0.19
C ASN A 110 9.73 -9.81 -1.43
N THR A 111 8.97 -8.83 -1.88
CA THR A 111 9.32 -7.97 -3.03
C THR A 111 10.46 -7.02 -2.66
N GLU A 112 11.44 -6.86 -3.54
CA GLU A 112 12.50 -5.87 -3.38
C GLU A 112 12.08 -4.55 -4.02
N LEU A 113 11.84 -3.55 -3.18
CA LEU A 113 11.43 -2.21 -3.59
C LEU A 113 12.51 -1.20 -3.21
N GLN A 114 12.65 -0.19 -4.05
CA GLN A 114 13.49 0.97 -3.78
C GLN A 114 12.69 2.23 -4.09
N VAL A 115 12.91 3.29 -3.31
CA VAL A 115 12.11 4.51 -3.41
C VAL A 115 12.99 5.75 -3.26
N MET A 116 12.57 6.85 -3.89
CA MET A 116 13.11 8.20 -3.67
C MET A 116 11.98 9.21 -3.52
N ALA A 117 12.22 10.27 -2.77
CA ALA A 117 11.27 11.35 -2.64
C ALA A 117 11.27 12.24 -3.88
N MET A 118 10.10 12.77 -4.21
CA MET A 118 9.89 13.78 -5.23
C MET A 118 9.37 15.07 -4.59
N PRO A 119 9.42 16.21 -5.26
CA PRO A 119 8.75 17.41 -4.78
C PRO A 119 7.25 17.18 -4.55
N ARG A 120 6.66 17.88 -3.60
CA ARG A 120 5.22 17.76 -3.36
C ARG A 120 4.41 18.30 -4.55
N ALA A 121 3.30 17.63 -4.85
CA ALA A 121 2.34 18.04 -5.87
C ALA A 121 0.99 18.34 -5.22
N THR A 122 0.40 19.49 -5.47
CA THR A 122 -0.93 19.88 -4.96
C THR A 122 -1.13 19.68 -3.44
N GLY A 123 -0.02 19.72 -2.67
CA GLY A 123 -0.02 19.48 -1.22
C GLY A 123 0.16 18.02 -0.79
N HIS A 124 0.21 17.09 -1.74
CA HIS A 124 0.46 15.66 -1.51
C HIS A 124 1.95 15.35 -1.61
N GLU A 125 2.38 14.34 -0.88
CA GLU A 125 3.71 13.77 -1.03
C GLU A 125 3.75 12.91 -2.28
N VAL A 126 4.86 12.97 -2.99
CA VAL A 126 5.09 12.15 -4.18
C VAL A 126 6.39 11.39 -4.01
N VAL A 127 6.36 10.12 -4.32
CA VAL A 127 7.56 9.28 -4.35
C VAL A 127 7.66 8.56 -5.69
N MET A 128 8.89 8.31 -6.11
CA MET A 128 9.18 7.44 -7.23
C MET A 128 9.64 6.09 -6.68
N LEU A 129 8.96 5.03 -7.07
CA LEU A 129 9.24 3.67 -6.67
C LEU A 129 9.85 2.90 -7.85
N LEU A 130 10.96 2.24 -7.58
CA LEU A 130 11.61 1.29 -8.49
C LEU A 130 11.28 -0.12 -8.01
N GLU A 131 10.63 -0.88 -8.87
CA GLU A 131 10.40 -2.30 -8.72
C GLU A 131 11.31 -3.07 -9.69
N MET A 132 11.98 -4.10 -9.19
CA MET A 132 12.72 -5.04 -10.04
C MET A 132 11.82 -6.26 -10.26
N GLN A 133 11.18 -6.33 -11.41
CA GLN A 133 10.32 -7.46 -11.75
C GLN A 133 11.21 -8.68 -11.97
N ASP A 134 11.81 -9.25 -12.54
CA ASP A 134 12.61 -10.48 -12.64
C ASP A 134 14.11 -10.28 -12.33
N SER A 135 14.47 -9.46 -11.37
CA SER A 135 15.86 -9.07 -11.06
C SER A 135 16.62 -8.37 -12.22
N ILE A 136 16.01 -8.21 -13.37
CA ILE A 136 16.63 -7.66 -14.59
C ILE A 136 15.80 -6.51 -15.17
N THR A 137 14.48 -6.62 -15.15
CA THR A 137 13.58 -5.66 -15.79
C THR A 137 13.01 -4.68 -14.74
N PRO A 138 13.45 -3.42 -14.78
CA PRO A 138 12.93 -2.41 -13.86
C PRO A 138 11.58 -1.86 -14.35
N ALA A 139 10.71 -1.56 -13.40
CA ALA A 139 9.55 -0.72 -13.61
C ALA A 139 9.61 0.47 -12.65
N LEU A 140 9.23 1.65 -13.11
CA LEU A 140 9.17 2.88 -12.32
C LEU A 140 7.73 3.32 -12.17
N TYR A 141 7.36 3.61 -10.94
CA TYR A 141 6.05 4.13 -10.61
C TYR A 141 6.14 5.45 -9.87
N LEU A 142 5.22 6.36 -10.12
CA LEU A 142 4.95 7.47 -9.23
C LEU A 142 3.81 7.10 -8.30
N TYR A 143 3.96 7.40 -7.03
CA TYR A 143 2.94 7.26 -6.00
C TYR A 143 2.65 8.61 -5.41
N THR A 144 1.38 8.97 -5.33
CA THR A 144 0.92 10.09 -4.52
C THR A 144 0.47 9.58 -3.16
N MET A 145 0.77 10.32 -2.11
CA MET A 145 0.50 9.91 -0.75
C MET A 145 -0.13 11.04 0.06
N ASN A 146 -0.95 10.67 1.02
CA ASN A 146 -1.50 11.60 1.99
C ASN A 146 -0.48 11.92 3.11
N ARG A 147 -0.86 12.78 4.05
CA ARG A 147 0.00 13.18 5.19
C ARG A 147 0.36 12.04 6.14
N GLN A 148 -0.36 10.92 6.09
CA GLN A 148 -0.07 9.71 6.86
C GLN A 148 0.75 8.70 6.03
N HIS A 149 1.35 9.13 4.93
CA HIS A 149 2.14 8.32 3.98
C HIS A 149 1.37 7.12 3.42
N ARG A 150 0.04 7.23 3.32
CA ARG A 150 -0.78 6.21 2.66
C ARG A 150 -0.97 6.56 1.20
N THR A 151 -0.81 5.58 0.36
CA THR A 151 -1.02 5.71 -1.09
C THR A 151 -2.43 6.20 -1.40
N ILE A 152 -2.51 7.23 -2.23
CA ILE A 152 -3.75 7.76 -2.81
C ILE A 152 -3.92 7.18 -4.21
N ASP A 153 -2.87 7.25 -5.04
CA ASP A 153 -2.89 6.78 -6.42
C ASP A 153 -1.49 6.43 -6.91
N GLN A 154 -1.41 5.69 -8.02
CA GLN A 154 -0.15 5.28 -8.63
C GLN A 154 -0.22 5.39 -10.15
N LEU A 155 0.92 5.68 -10.76
CA LEU A 155 1.09 5.76 -12.22
C LEU A 155 2.39 5.08 -12.62
N CYS A 156 2.32 4.06 -13.47
CA CYS A 156 3.52 3.50 -14.10
C CYS A 156 4.06 4.51 -15.10
N ILE A 157 5.33 4.89 -14.97
CA ILE A 157 5.98 5.88 -15.85
C ILE A 157 7.07 5.27 -16.73
N TYR A 158 7.58 4.10 -16.36
CA TYR A 158 8.57 3.35 -17.12
C TYR A 158 8.39 1.86 -16.89
N GLU A 159 8.31 1.13 -17.98
CA GLU A 159 8.41 -0.33 -18.01
C GLU A 159 8.93 -0.78 -19.38
N GLU A 160 9.50 -1.98 -19.45
CA GLU A 160 9.89 -2.64 -20.69
C GLU A 160 9.31 -4.05 -20.67
N THR A 161 8.50 -4.38 -21.66
CA THR A 161 7.87 -5.71 -21.78
C THR A 161 8.12 -6.31 -23.14
N ALA A 162 8.39 -7.63 -23.18
CA ALA A 162 8.38 -8.36 -24.43
C ALA A 162 6.94 -8.50 -24.92
N GLU A 163 6.72 -8.27 -26.20
CA GLU A 163 5.39 -8.35 -26.80
C GLU A 163 5.43 -9.21 -28.07
N ASP A 164 4.52 -10.18 -28.14
CA ASP A 164 4.29 -11.03 -29.31
C ASP A 164 3.08 -10.50 -30.08
N ARG A 165 3.29 -9.96 -31.27
CA ARG A 165 2.26 -9.43 -32.15
C ARG A 165 2.12 -10.31 -33.39
N ALA A 166 1.34 -11.39 -33.27
CA ALA A 166 0.86 -12.25 -34.37
C ALA A 166 1.90 -12.75 -35.40
N ALA A 167 2.90 -11.99 -35.75
CA ALA A 167 4.00 -12.34 -36.69
C ALA A 167 5.30 -11.62 -36.35
N ASP A 168 5.34 -10.81 -35.31
CA ASP A 168 6.50 -9.98 -34.95
C ASP A 168 6.74 -10.03 -33.45
N PHE A 169 7.91 -10.56 -33.09
CA PHE A 169 8.38 -10.51 -31.70
C PHE A 169 9.10 -9.18 -31.49
N GLY A 170 8.57 -8.38 -30.58
CA GLY A 170 9.13 -7.07 -30.31
C GLY A 170 9.19 -6.77 -28.82
N LYS A 171 9.50 -5.53 -28.56
CA LYS A 171 9.52 -4.97 -27.20
C LYS A 171 8.74 -3.69 -27.16
N THR A 172 7.90 -3.58 -26.16
CA THR A 172 7.27 -2.31 -25.79
C THR A 172 8.07 -1.67 -24.66
N SER A 173 8.35 -0.40 -24.79
CA SER A 173 8.97 0.40 -23.74
C SER A 173 8.20 1.69 -23.53
N MET A 174 8.23 2.19 -22.30
CA MET A 174 7.60 3.44 -21.94
C MET A 174 8.67 4.43 -21.45
N ASP A 175 8.65 5.64 -22.00
CA ASP A 175 9.48 6.76 -21.56
C ASP A 175 8.61 7.86 -20.99
N TYR A 176 9.21 8.73 -20.20
CA TYR A 176 8.48 9.80 -19.53
C TYR A 176 9.23 11.13 -19.56
N TYR A 177 8.45 12.20 -19.47
CA TYR A 177 8.90 13.54 -19.15
C TYR A 177 8.00 14.16 -18.10
N ILE A 178 8.58 14.67 -17.01
CA ILE A 178 7.85 15.30 -15.91
C ILE A 178 8.33 16.74 -15.78
N THR A 179 7.44 17.71 -15.99
CA THR A 179 7.74 19.14 -15.84
C THR A 179 7.83 19.54 -14.38
N SER A 180 8.37 20.73 -14.11
CA SER A 180 8.38 21.31 -12.75
C SER A 180 6.98 21.57 -12.18
N ASN A 181 5.96 21.63 -13.03
CA ASN A 181 4.57 21.84 -12.65
C ASN A 181 3.74 20.56 -12.54
N TRP A 182 4.41 19.38 -12.56
CA TRP A 182 3.76 18.09 -12.51
C TRP A 182 2.85 17.77 -13.70
N GLU A 183 3.20 18.28 -14.88
CA GLU A 183 2.68 17.75 -16.13
C GLU A 183 3.54 16.54 -16.51
N ILE A 184 2.93 15.36 -16.62
CA ILE A 184 3.59 14.10 -16.89
C ILE A 184 3.23 13.68 -18.30
N THR A 185 4.21 13.54 -19.17
CA THR A 185 4.04 13.00 -20.52
C THR A 185 4.63 11.59 -20.54
N LEU A 186 3.82 10.63 -20.93
CA LEU A 186 4.24 9.24 -21.17
C LEU A 186 4.26 8.98 -22.66
N MET A 187 5.32 8.34 -23.13
CA MET A 187 5.54 8.00 -24.53
C MET A 187 5.77 6.50 -24.62
N LYS A 188 4.84 5.80 -25.29
CA LYS A 188 4.94 4.36 -25.53
C LYS A 188 5.58 4.09 -26.87
N TYR A 189 6.61 3.27 -26.86
CA TYR A 189 7.34 2.87 -28.05
C TYR A 189 7.25 1.36 -28.26
N TYR A 190 7.26 0.96 -29.52
CA TYR A 190 7.40 -0.41 -29.92
C TYR A 190 8.68 -0.58 -30.77
N LEU A 191 9.47 -1.59 -30.43
CA LEU A 191 10.65 -2.00 -31.20
C LEU A 191 10.40 -3.41 -31.75
N SER A 192 10.11 -3.51 -33.04
CA SER A 192 10.03 -4.77 -33.77
C SER A 192 11.38 -5.49 -33.79
N HIS A 193 11.36 -6.81 -33.87
CA HIS A 193 12.59 -7.62 -33.97
C HIS A 193 13.47 -7.24 -35.18
N GLU A 194 12.85 -6.82 -36.26
CA GLU A 194 13.55 -6.44 -37.53
C GLU A 194 13.93 -4.96 -37.57
N ALA A 195 13.36 -4.13 -36.68
CA ALA A 195 13.59 -2.69 -36.70
C ALA A 195 14.88 -2.29 -35.97
N THR A 196 15.53 -1.26 -36.47
CA THR A 196 16.74 -0.68 -35.88
C THR A 196 16.43 0.44 -34.87
N SER A 197 15.21 0.98 -34.89
CA SER A 197 14.74 2.05 -34.00
C SER A 197 13.32 1.81 -33.58
N PRO A 198 12.96 2.20 -32.33
CA PRO A 198 11.61 2.09 -31.84
C PRO A 198 10.69 3.11 -32.53
N GLU A 199 9.43 2.71 -32.72
CA GLU A 199 8.35 3.57 -33.22
C GLU A 199 7.53 4.10 -32.04
N LEU A 200 7.20 5.39 -32.06
CA LEU A 200 6.28 6.00 -31.10
C LEU A 200 4.86 5.57 -31.44
N GLU A 201 4.20 4.84 -30.54
CA GLU A 201 2.83 4.37 -30.71
C GLU A 201 1.80 5.28 -30.07
N GLU A 202 2.12 5.79 -28.90
CA GLU A 202 1.16 6.51 -28.10
C GLU A 202 1.86 7.57 -27.26
N THR A 203 1.19 8.71 -27.08
CA THR A 203 1.57 9.74 -26.12
C THR A 203 0.37 10.09 -25.26
N ARG A 204 0.54 9.96 -23.94
CA ARG A 204 -0.48 10.35 -22.95
C ARG A 204 0.06 11.43 -22.05
N ARG A 205 -0.83 12.30 -21.61
CA ARG A 205 -0.50 13.34 -20.64
C ARG A 205 -1.31 13.20 -19.38
N TYR A 206 -0.66 13.40 -18.24
CA TYR A 206 -1.28 13.34 -16.92
C TYR A 206 -0.93 14.56 -16.11
N ILE A 207 -1.84 14.92 -15.21
CA ILE A 207 -1.60 15.89 -14.14
C ILE A 207 -1.94 15.23 -12.80
N ILE A 208 -1.45 15.79 -11.70
CA ILE A 208 -1.89 15.42 -10.36
C ILE A 208 -2.96 16.42 -9.93
N ASN A 209 -4.20 15.95 -9.78
CA ASN A 209 -5.32 16.79 -9.38
C ASN A 209 -5.27 17.14 -7.89
N LYS A 210 -6.26 17.91 -7.40
CA LYS A 210 -6.32 18.39 -6.00
C LYS A 210 -6.52 17.26 -4.99
N GLU A 211 -7.11 16.16 -5.41
CA GLU A 211 -7.32 14.94 -4.60
C GLU A 211 -6.07 14.06 -4.55
N GLY A 212 -5.01 14.43 -5.29
CA GLY A 212 -3.77 13.65 -5.39
C GLY A 212 -3.85 12.49 -6.40
N LYS A 213 -4.83 12.47 -7.28
CA LYS A 213 -4.97 11.43 -8.32
C LYS A 213 -4.31 11.85 -9.62
N PHE A 214 -3.78 10.86 -10.34
CA PHE A 214 -3.31 11.05 -11.70
C PHE A 214 -4.50 11.11 -12.66
N GLU A 215 -4.66 12.23 -13.32
CA GLU A 215 -5.77 12.48 -14.24
C GLU A 215 -5.21 12.67 -15.65
N GLU A 216 -5.72 11.88 -16.59
CA GLU A 216 -5.32 11.99 -17.99
C GLU A 216 -5.93 13.25 -18.62
N VAL A 217 -5.09 14.04 -19.27
CA VAL A 217 -5.50 15.24 -19.99
C VAL A 217 -5.69 14.88 -21.46
N ILE A 218 -6.95 14.86 -21.88
CA ILE A 218 -7.30 14.66 -23.30
C ILE A 218 -7.02 15.96 -24.04
N ILE A 219 -6.14 15.91 -25.03
CA ILE A 219 -5.89 17.03 -25.92
C ILE A 219 -6.83 16.83 -27.10
N GLU A 220 -7.90 17.62 -27.16
CA GLU A 220 -8.67 17.74 -28.39
C GLU A 220 -7.81 18.54 -29.40
N LEU A 221 -7.44 17.89 -30.52
CA LEU A 221 -6.70 18.47 -31.63
C LEU A 221 -7.65 19.17 -32.61
#